data_62c99c680a19b1d0bf212d3a6b3d1b00
#
_entry.id   62c99c680a19b1d0bf212d3a6b3d1b00
#
_cell.length_a   1.000
_cell.length_b   1.000
_cell.length_c   1.000
_cell.angle_alpha   90.00
_cell.angle_beta   90.00
_cell.angle_gamma   90.00
#
_symmetry.space_group_name_H-M   'P 1'
#
loop_
_entity.id
_entity.type
_entity.pdbx_description
1 polymer ?
#
loop_
_entity_poly.entity_id
_entity_poly.type
_entity_poly.pdbx_seq_one_letter_code
_entity_poly.pdbx_strand_id
1 'polypeptide(L)'
;MTQTLLSQTSDTARTGDSMLADSTGIILRRINATSGRKMLSIFTQKYGKISAGTSISEKSSKGKATLSLNRFTYGRYEIFRSRDFYNVNSGEVVKSFFRIGEDPDKYFAASFALELTDKALPEELPQPKLLNELVDFLGTLEDRSKGFITLVIAYEIKLLDAVGMLPNLDECVVCGSKPDDAKRLRYFSVEDGGMICGECMREIEQEIAQNSKSRAKPRLIYSPKFDIVSIIKYFSKRPISAFGNIMLDAETEEELYKIIREYISYHMDVGTLKSELYPSIV
;
A
#
# COMPACT_ATOMS: atom_id res chain seq x y z
N MET A 1 -50.39 -53.82 -24.79
CA MET A 1 -49.03 -53.34 -25.05
C MET A 1 -48.92 -51.97 -24.47
N THR A 2 -48.37 -51.90 -23.26
CA THR A 2 -48.38 -50.71 -22.42
C THR A 2 -46.93 -50.22 -22.31
N GLN A 3 -46.63 -49.03 -22.87
CA GLN A 3 -45.33 -48.42 -22.71
C GLN A 3 -45.39 -47.42 -21.56
N THR A 4 -44.60 -47.70 -20.52
CA THR A 4 -44.38 -46.86 -19.35
C THR A 4 -43.31 -45.84 -19.70
N LEU A 5 -43.64 -44.55 -19.68
CA LEU A 5 -42.72 -43.45 -19.78
C LEU A 5 -42.17 -43.14 -18.38
N LEU A 6 -40.89 -43.43 -18.20
CA LEU A 6 -40.12 -42.97 -17.06
C LEU A 6 -39.76 -41.50 -17.19
N SER A 7 -40.31 -40.67 -16.31
CA SER A 7 -39.89 -39.28 -16.13
C SER A 7 -38.54 -39.23 -15.42
N GLN A 8 -37.50 -38.82 -16.13
CA GLN A 8 -36.23 -38.46 -15.52
C GLN A 8 -36.32 -37.00 -15.04
N THR A 9 -36.48 -36.85 -13.76
CA THR A 9 -36.24 -35.55 -13.07
C THR A 9 -34.74 -35.32 -13.01
N SER A 10 -34.22 -34.40 -13.81
CA SER A 10 -32.87 -33.91 -13.72
C SER A 10 -32.74 -33.00 -12.52
N ASP A 11 -32.31 -33.55 -11.41
CA ASP A 11 -31.78 -32.79 -10.27
C ASP A 11 -30.42 -32.18 -10.64
N THR A 12 -30.43 -31.01 -11.26
CA THR A 12 -29.24 -30.20 -11.37
C THR A 12 -29.00 -29.49 -10.03
N ALA A 13 -28.35 -30.21 -9.13
CA ALA A 13 -27.75 -29.62 -7.94
C ALA A 13 -26.77 -28.53 -8.38
N ARG A 14 -27.15 -27.28 -8.17
CA ARG A 14 -26.24 -26.11 -8.26
C ARG A 14 -25.24 -26.23 -7.12
N THR A 15 -24.14 -26.96 -7.31
CA THR A 15 -22.97 -26.88 -6.45
C THR A 15 -22.37 -25.48 -6.60
N GLY A 16 -22.68 -24.58 -5.66
CA GLY A 16 -21.98 -23.31 -5.53
C GLY A 16 -20.52 -23.60 -5.26
N ASP A 17 -19.62 -23.07 -6.09
CA ASP A 17 -18.17 -23.21 -5.95
C ASP A 17 -17.70 -22.66 -4.60
N SER A 18 -17.72 -23.51 -3.58
CA SER A 18 -17.03 -23.27 -2.33
C SER A 18 -15.66 -23.93 -2.40
N MET A 19 -14.60 -23.16 -2.19
CA MET A 19 -13.23 -23.64 -2.31
C MET A 19 -12.44 -23.36 -1.03
N LEU A 20 -11.78 -24.41 -0.52
CA LEU A 20 -10.80 -24.30 0.55
C LEU A 20 -9.41 -24.25 -0.06
N ALA A 21 -8.60 -23.27 0.32
CA ALA A 21 -7.24 -23.18 -0.16
C ALA A 21 -6.33 -22.44 0.81
N ASP A 22 -5.06 -22.79 0.79
CA ASP A 22 -4.01 -22.11 1.53
C ASP A 22 -3.52 -20.87 0.77
N SER A 23 -3.23 -19.82 1.51
CA SER A 23 -2.50 -18.65 1.03
C SER A 23 -1.67 -18.04 2.13
N THR A 24 -0.49 -17.56 1.79
CA THR A 24 0.27 -16.70 2.69
C THR A 24 -0.24 -15.27 2.62
N GLY A 25 -0.05 -14.51 3.71
CA GLY A 25 -0.50 -13.10 3.76
C GLY A 25 -0.18 -12.41 5.08
N ILE A 26 -0.58 -11.14 5.14
CA ILE A 26 -0.45 -10.28 6.33
C ILE A 26 -1.82 -9.70 6.66
N ILE A 27 -2.17 -9.69 7.95
CA ILE A 27 -3.37 -9.03 8.43
C ILE A 27 -3.11 -7.53 8.49
N LEU A 28 -3.82 -6.78 7.65
CA LEU A 28 -3.73 -5.33 7.60
C LEU A 28 -4.53 -4.69 8.73
N ARG A 29 -5.75 -5.20 8.99
CA ARG A 29 -6.64 -4.65 10.00
C ARG A 29 -7.54 -5.71 10.62
N ARG A 30 -7.83 -5.56 11.92
CA ARG A 30 -8.83 -6.35 12.63
C ARG A 30 -10.00 -5.46 13.02
N ILE A 31 -11.20 -5.93 12.80
CA ILE A 31 -12.45 -5.25 13.14
C ILE A 31 -13.28 -6.19 14.02
N ASN A 32 -13.67 -5.71 15.19
CA ASN A 32 -14.64 -6.39 16.02
C ASN A 32 -16.04 -6.00 15.53
N ALA A 33 -16.74 -6.92 14.89
CA ALA A 33 -18.11 -6.69 14.48
C ALA A 33 -19.06 -6.76 15.69
N THR A 34 -20.14 -5.97 15.64
CA THR A 34 -21.18 -5.90 16.71
C THR A 34 -21.82 -7.24 17.03
N SER A 35 -21.77 -8.21 16.11
CA SER A 35 -22.26 -9.59 16.28
C SER A 35 -21.30 -10.52 17.05
N GLY A 36 -20.19 -10.00 17.60
CA GLY A 36 -19.14 -10.81 18.24
C GLY A 36 -18.25 -11.58 17.25
N ARG A 37 -18.52 -11.48 15.94
CA ARG A 37 -17.63 -12.03 14.90
C ARG A 37 -16.46 -11.09 14.67
N LYS A 38 -15.28 -11.65 14.46
CA LYS A 38 -14.09 -10.90 14.08
C LYS A 38 -14.01 -10.88 12.56
N MET A 39 -13.80 -9.70 12.02
CA MET A 39 -13.51 -9.49 10.61
C MET A 39 -12.05 -9.06 10.47
N LEU A 40 -11.41 -9.59 9.45
CA LEU A 40 -10.02 -9.33 9.10
C LEU A 40 -9.98 -8.69 7.72
N SER A 41 -9.23 -7.59 7.58
CA SER A 41 -8.70 -7.22 6.29
C SER A 41 -7.33 -7.89 6.17
N ILE A 42 -7.16 -8.75 5.19
CA ILE A 42 -5.95 -9.55 5.01
C ILE A 42 -5.45 -9.40 3.57
N PHE A 43 -4.17 -9.06 3.40
CA PHE A 43 -3.50 -9.03 2.12
C PHE A 43 -2.83 -10.37 1.87
N THR A 44 -3.37 -11.13 0.90
CA THR A 44 -2.97 -12.49 0.60
C THR A 44 -2.27 -12.59 -0.75
N GLN A 45 -1.38 -13.57 -0.86
CA GLN A 45 -0.67 -13.83 -2.12
C GLN A 45 -1.60 -14.28 -3.24
N LYS A 46 -2.60 -15.11 -2.90
CA LYS A 46 -3.48 -15.77 -3.88
C LYS A 46 -4.69 -14.93 -4.26
N TYR A 47 -5.28 -14.23 -3.29
CA TYR A 47 -6.56 -13.54 -3.49
C TYR A 47 -6.44 -12.00 -3.46
N GLY A 48 -5.23 -11.46 -3.26
CA GLY A 48 -5.06 -10.03 -3.01
C GLY A 48 -5.58 -9.62 -1.63
N LYS A 49 -6.04 -8.38 -1.51
CA LYS A 49 -6.71 -7.93 -0.28
C LYS A 49 -8.12 -8.48 -0.23
N ILE A 50 -8.48 -9.11 0.88
CA ILE A 50 -9.81 -9.65 1.12
C ILE A 50 -10.33 -9.26 2.50
N SER A 51 -11.65 -9.11 2.61
CA SER A 51 -12.37 -9.03 3.88
C SER A 51 -12.86 -10.41 4.27
N ALA A 52 -12.35 -10.97 5.37
CA ALA A 52 -12.63 -12.33 5.80
C ALA A 52 -13.15 -12.39 7.24
N GLY A 53 -14.15 -13.23 7.49
CA GLY A 53 -14.49 -13.64 8.84
C GLY A 53 -13.45 -14.59 9.42
N THR A 54 -13.41 -14.74 10.75
CA THR A 54 -12.60 -15.79 11.38
C THR A 54 -13.29 -16.37 12.59
N SER A 55 -13.15 -17.69 12.73
CA SER A 55 -13.56 -18.46 13.91
C SER A 55 -12.40 -18.75 14.85
N ILE A 56 -11.19 -18.32 14.54
CA ILE A 56 -10.01 -18.54 15.39
C ILE A 56 -10.22 -17.82 16.72
N SER A 57 -10.31 -18.61 17.80
CA SER A 57 -10.56 -18.11 19.14
C SER A 57 -9.27 -17.67 19.82
N GLU A 58 -9.23 -16.44 20.35
CA GLU A 58 -8.12 -15.96 21.17
C GLU A 58 -8.01 -16.67 22.53
N LYS A 59 -9.08 -17.33 22.95
CA LYS A 59 -9.14 -18.05 24.24
C LYS A 59 -8.58 -19.46 24.17
N SER A 60 -8.21 -19.93 22.99
CA SER A 60 -7.66 -21.28 22.85
C SER A 60 -6.23 -21.31 23.37
N SER A 61 -6.02 -22.03 24.45
CA SER A 61 -4.71 -22.22 25.12
C SER A 61 -3.65 -22.95 24.27
N LYS A 62 -3.98 -23.42 23.07
CA LYS A 62 -3.05 -24.00 22.08
C LYS A 62 -2.60 -23.03 20.98
N GLY A 63 -2.57 -21.81 21.28
CA GLY A 63 -1.94 -20.57 20.84
C GLY A 63 -1.35 -20.39 19.44
N LYS A 64 -1.04 -21.42 18.65
CA LYS A 64 -0.34 -21.21 17.36
C LYS A 64 -1.19 -20.47 16.33
N ALA A 65 -2.47 -20.82 16.19
CA ALA A 65 -3.37 -20.15 15.27
C ALA A 65 -3.67 -18.69 15.68
N THR A 66 -3.78 -18.42 16.98
CA THR A 66 -3.99 -17.06 17.50
C THR A 66 -2.80 -16.14 17.23
N LEU A 67 -1.58 -16.67 17.31
CA LEU A 67 -0.37 -15.89 17.02
C LEU A 67 -0.31 -15.43 15.56
N SER A 68 -0.86 -16.20 14.62
CA SER A 68 -0.90 -15.80 13.20
C SER A 68 -1.79 -14.60 12.96
N LEU A 69 -2.72 -14.30 13.88
CA LEU A 69 -3.58 -13.12 13.82
C LEU A 69 -2.95 -11.87 14.44
N ASN A 70 -1.74 -11.95 14.99
CA ASN A 70 -1.09 -10.79 15.56
C ASN A 70 -0.67 -9.79 14.48
N ARG A 71 -0.59 -8.53 14.87
CA ARG A 71 -0.01 -7.49 14.01
C ARG A 71 1.43 -7.86 13.65
N PHE A 72 1.86 -7.41 12.49
CA PHE A 72 3.22 -7.60 12.00
C PHE A 72 3.63 -9.07 11.94
N THR A 73 2.67 -9.93 11.56
CA THR A 73 2.90 -11.36 11.36
C THR A 73 2.58 -11.75 9.92
N TYR A 74 3.55 -12.33 9.24
CA TYR A 74 3.36 -13.00 7.97
C TYR A 74 2.99 -14.45 8.26
N GLY A 75 1.79 -14.86 7.86
CA GLY A 75 1.22 -16.17 8.14
C GLY A 75 0.84 -16.94 6.89
N ARG A 76 0.63 -18.25 7.07
CA ARG A 76 -0.09 -19.11 6.12
C ARG A 76 -1.47 -19.35 6.68
N TYR A 77 -2.48 -19.11 5.86
CA TYR A 77 -3.88 -19.16 6.26
C TYR A 77 -4.64 -20.14 5.40
N GLU A 78 -5.45 -20.99 6.04
CA GLU A 78 -6.47 -21.78 5.38
C GLU A 78 -7.70 -20.91 5.19
N ILE A 79 -8.02 -20.60 3.94
CA ILE A 79 -9.07 -19.67 3.55
C ILE A 79 -10.17 -20.45 2.84
N PHE A 80 -11.37 -20.41 3.41
CA PHE A 80 -12.59 -20.87 2.76
C PHE A 80 -13.18 -19.70 1.97
N ARG A 81 -13.38 -19.91 0.67
CA ARG A 81 -14.04 -18.95 -0.24
C ARG A 81 -15.43 -19.49 -0.58
N SER A 82 -16.44 -18.69 -0.39
CA SER A 82 -17.79 -18.86 -0.92
C SER A 82 -18.05 -17.75 -1.94
N ARG A 83 -19.21 -17.78 -2.61
CA ARG A 83 -19.58 -16.72 -3.59
C ARG A 83 -19.52 -15.33 -2.98
N ASP A 84 -19.99 -15.17 -1.74
CA ASP A 84 -20.24 -13.88 -1.13
C ASP A 84 -19.33 -13.56 0.07
N PHE A 85 -18.44 -14.47 0.47
CA PHE A 85 -17.60 -14.25 1.64
C PHE A 85 -16.35 -15.10 1.68
N TYR A 86 -15.36 -14.62 2.43
CA TYR A 86 -14.17 -15.37 2.84
C TYR A 86 -14.20 -15.65 4.33
N ASN A 87 -13.66 -16.80 4.72
CA ASN A 87 -13.46 -17.16 6.12
C ASN A 87 -12.07 -17.75 6.33
N VAL A 88 -11.35 -17.25 7.33
CA VAL A 88 -10.07 -17.80 7.78
C VAL A 88 -10.35 -18.84 8.85
N ASN A 89 -10.17 -20.11 8.50
CA ASN A 89 -10.44 -21.25 9.37
C ASN A 89 -9.29 -21.54 10.33
N SER A 90 -8.06 -21.46 9.80
CA SER A 90 -6.84 -21.68 10.57
C SER A 90 -5.71 -20.77 10.07
N GLY A 91 -4.65 -20.65 10.87
CA GLY A 91 -3.48 -19.88 10.50
C GLY A 91 -2.23 -20.37 11.22
N GLU A 92 -1.11 -20.29 10.53
CA GLU A 92 0.22 -20.63 11.04
C GLU A 92 1.18 -19.47 10.81
N VAL A 93 2.03 -19.17 11.80
CA VAL A 93 3.06 -18.13 11.69
C VAL A 93 4.18 -18.63 10.77
N VAL A 94 4.45 -17.89 9.69
CA VAL A 94 5.63 -18.09 8.84
C VAL A 94 6.78 -17.23 9.35
N LYS A 95 6.50 -15.93 9.61
CA LYS A 95 7.47 -14.99 10.17
C LYS A 95 6.76 -13.97 11.05
N SER A 96 7.30 -13.73 12.23
CA SER A 96 6.79 -12.71 13.15
C SER A 96 7.81 -11.60 13.29
N PHE A 97 7.37 -10.36 13.17
CA PHE A 97 8.16 -9.16 13.34
C PHE A 97 7.83 -8.49 14.69
N PHE A 98 7.83 -9.29 15.76
CA PHE A 98 7.35 -8.88 17.08
C PHE A 98 8.18 -7.75 17.70
N ARG A 99 9.48 -7.66 17.36
CA ARG A 99 10.39 -6.59 17.86
C ARG A 99 9.99 -5.19 17.36
N ILE A 100 9.20 -5.10 16.31
CA ILE A 100 8.59 -3.83 15.89
C ILE A 100 7.75 -3.23 17.02
N GLY A 101 7.08 -4.07 17.82
CA GLY A 101 6.26 -3.62 18.94
C GLY A 101 7.04 -3.11 20.16
N GLU A 102 8.36 -3.31 20.20
CA GLU A 102 9.24 -2.87 21.28
C GLU A 102 9.74 -1.43 21.09
N ASP A 103 9.58 -0.87 19.89
CA ASP A 103 10.01 0.47 19.50
C ASP A 103 8.82 1.28 18.96
N PRO A 104 8.42 2.39 19.62
CA PRO A 104 7.28 3.19 19.18
C PRO A 104 7.37 3.68 17.74
N ASP A 105 8.56 4.11 17.30
CA ASP A 105 8.76 4.67 15.97
C ASP A 105 8.60 3.60 14.90
N LYS A 106 9.16 2.41 15.14
CA LYS A 106 8.94 1.23 14.27
C LYS A 106 7.47 0.83 14.26
N TYR A 107 6.82 0.82 15.41
CA TYR A 107 5.40 0.48 15.52
C TYR A 107 4.53 1.41 14.68
N PHE A 108 4.79 2.72 14.74
CA PHE A 108 4.07 3.70 13.93
C PHE A 108 4.36 3.52 12.45
N ALA A 109 5.63 3.43 12.04
CA ALA A 109 6.01 3.22 10.65
C ALA A 109 5.38 1.96 10.05
N ALA A 110 5.39 0.85 10.78
CA ALA A 110 4.74 -0.40 10.36
C ALA A 110 3.21 -0.26 10.31
N SER A 111 2.60 0.38 11.31
CA SER A 111 1.16 0.61 11.34
C SER A 111 0.69 1.47 10.18
N PHE A 112 1.48 2.50 9.84
CA PHE A 112 1.26 3.36 8.68
C PHE A 112 1.29 2.56 7.37
N ALA A 113 2.33 1.75 7.14
CA ALA A 113 2.44 0.94 5.93
C ALA A 113 1.27 -0.04 5.78
N LEU A 114 0.85 -0.71 6.87
CA LEU A 114 -0.32 -1.59 6.84
C LEU A 114 -1.62 -0.83 6.54
N GLU A 115 -1.84 0.32 7.18
CA GLU A 115 -3.05 1.12 6.96
C GLU A 115 -3.10 1.69 5.56
N LEU A 116 -1.99 2.22 5.04
CA LEU A 116 -1.89 2.72 3.68
C LEU A 116 -2.18 1.60 2.67
N THR A 117 -1.61 0.42 2.86
CA THR A 117 -1.87 -0.75 2.01
C THR A 117 -3.34 -1.14 2.04
N ASP A 118 -3.97 -1.17 3.23
CA ASP A 118 -5.39 -1.51 3.38
C ASP A 118 -6.30 -0.55 2.59
N LYS A 119 -5.96 0.74 2.60
CA LYS A 119 -6.76 1.76 1.91
C LYS A 119 -6.48 1.87 0.42
N ALA A 120 -5.24 1.68 0.02
CA ALA A 120 -4.80 1.85 -1.36
C ALA A 120 -5.18 0.69 -2.28
N LEU A 121 -5.21 -0.54 -1.77
CA LEU A 121 -5.46 -1.70 -2.61
C LEU A 121 -6.94 -1.94 -2.85
N PRO A 122 -7.35 -2.23 -4.09
CA PRO A 122 -8.67 -2.77 -4.37
C PRO A 122 -8.80 -4.18 -3.78
N GLU A 123 -10.02 -4.61 -3.51
CA GLU A 123 -10.28 -5.97 -3.06
C GLU A 123 -10.13 -6.99 -4.20
N GLU A 124 -9.74 -8.19 -3.86
CA GLU A 124 -9.66 -9.37 -4.75
C GLU A 124 -8.73 -9.22 -5.97
N LEU A 125 -7.77 -8.29 -5.91
CA LEU A 125 -6.74 -8.15 -6.93
C LEU A 125 -5.38 -8.61 -6.39
N PRO A 126 -4.89 -9.80 -6.81
CA PRO A 126 -3.60 -10.32 -6.35
C PRO A 126 -2.42 -9.44 -6.77
N GLN A 127 -1.60 -9.07 -5.79
CA GLN A 127 -0.38 -8.29 -5.97
C GLN A 127 0.80 -8.94 -5.22
N PRO A 128 1.26 -10.12 -5.64
CA PRO A 128 2.25 -10.89 -4.89
C PRO A 128 3.60 -10.18 -4.76
N LYS A 129 3.98 -9.34 -5.72
CA LYS A 129 5.21 -8.53 -5.64
C LYS A 129 5.11 -7.51 -4.51
N LEU A 130 4.00 -6.78 -4.41
CA LEU A 130 3.80 -5.80 -3.35
C LEU A 130 3.70 -6.46 -1.97
N LEU A 131 3.07 -7.65 -1.87
CA LEU A 131 3.06 -8.41 -0.62
C LEU A 131 4.48 -8.73 -0.15
N ASN A 132 5.36 -9.16 -1.07
CA ASN A 132 6.76 -9.43 -0.75
C ASN A 132 7.49 -8.15 -0.33
N GLU A 133 7.28 -7.02 -1.00
CA GLU A 133 7.84 -5.73 -0.60
C GLU A 133 7.35 -5.30 0.80
N LEU A 134 6.09 -5.58 1.16
CA LEU A 134 5.57 -5.31 2.52
C LEU A 134 6.24 -6.21 3.57
N VAL A 135 6.45 -7.50 3.26
CA VAL A 135 7.18 -8.43 4.14
C VAL A 135 8.63 -7.97 4.32
N ASP A 136 9.29 -7.58 3.23
CA ASP A 136 10.66 -7.06 3.25
C ASP A 136 10.75 -5.73 4.01
N PHE A 137 9.74 -4.85 3.87
CA PHE A 137 9.63 -3.61 4.64
C PHE A 137 9.60 -3.89 6.13
N LEU A 138 8.72 -4.79 6.58
CA LEU A 138 8.62 -5.13 8.00
C LEU A 138 9.93 -5.75 8.53
N GLY A 139 10.58 -6.62 7.75
CA GLY A 139 11.85 -7.22 8.14
C GLY A 139 12.98 -6.20 8.21
N THR A 140 13.09 -5.34 7.20
CA THR A 140 14.10 -4.28 7.16
C THR A 140 13.90 -3.27 8.29
N LEU A 141 12.64 -2.90 8.57
CA LEU A 141 12.27 -1.99 9.65
C LEU A 141 12.61 -2.59 11.03
N GLU A 142 12.32 -3.87 11.22
CA GLU A 142 12.64 -4.58 12.48
C GLU A 142 14.11 -4.52 12.82
N ASP A 143 14.99 -4.68 11.82
CA ASP A 143 16.44 -4.73 12.00
C ASP A 143 17.11 -3.35 12.02
N ARG A 144 16.44 -2.29 11.56
CA ARG A 144 16.97 -0.91 11.54
C ARG A 144 17.00 -0.28 12.93
N SER A 145 17.96 0.64 13.13
CA SER A 145 18.03 1.47 14.34
C SER A 145 17.67 2.95 14.10
N LYS A 146 17.58 3.40 12.83
CA LYS A 146 17.32 4.80 12.46
C LYS A 146 16.85 4.93 11.00
N GLY A 147 16.42 6.12 10.58
CA GLY A 147 16.01 6.40 9.20
C GLY A 147 14.71 5.67 8.82
N PHE A 148 13.75 5.57 9.73
CA PHE A 148 12.49 4.87 9.51
C PHE A 148 11.65 5.55 8.44
N ILE A 149 11.67 6.89 8.39
CA ILE A 149 10.93 7.68 7.39
C ILE A 149 11.46 7.43 5.99
N THR A 150 12.79 7.38 5.79
CA THR A 150 13.37 6.99 4.50
C THR A 150 12.81 5.64 4.00
N LEU A 151 12.66 4.66 4.91
CA LEU A 151 12.11 3.36 4.54
C LEU A 151 10.61 3.43 4.26
N VAL A 152 9.87 4.27 4.98
CA VAL A 152 8.44 4.54 4.70
C VAL A 152 8.27 5.15 3.32
N ILE A 153 9.05 6.18 2.96
CA ILE A 153 9.06 6.79 1.62
C ILE A 153 9.32 5.73 0.53
N ALA A 154 10.32 4.87 0.76
CA ALA A 154 10.63 3.80 -0.18
C ALA A 154 9.44 2.84 -0.37
N TYR A 155 8.74 2.50 0.71
CA TYR A 155 7.53 1.67 0.64
C TYR A 155 6.36 2.38 -0.06
N GLU A 156 6.14 3.66 0.18
CA GLU A 156 5.13 4.47 -0.51
C GLU A 156 5.37 4.47 -2.03
N ILE A 157 6.63 4.63 -2.45
CA ILE A 157 7.01 4.58 -3.87
C ILE A 157 6.76 3.18 -4.46
N LYS A 158 7.04 2.09 -3.71
CA LYS A 158 6.70 0.73 -4.12
C LYS A 158 5.20 0.51 -4.28
N LEU A 159 4.42 1.06 -3.38
CA LEU A 159 2.96 1.01 -3.44
C LEU A 159 2.44 1.74 -4.69
N LEU A 160 2.92 2.97 -4.94
CA LEU A 160 2.58 3.74 -6.13
C LEU A 160 2.93 2.98 -7.42
N ASP A 161 4.10 2.34 -7.48
CA ASP A 161 4.51 1.50 -8.60
C ASP A 161 3.56 0.31 -8.81
N ALA A 162 3.23 -0.39 -7.74
CA ALA A 162 2.38 -1.57 -7.77
C ALA A 162 0.94 -1.27 -8.22
N VAL A 163 0.42 -0.09 -7.89
CA VAL A 163 -0.93 0.35 -8.33
C VAL A 163 -0.92 1.14 -9.63
N GLY A 164 0.27 1.31 -10.27
CA GLY A 164 0.40 2.02 -11.55
C GLY A 164 0.24 3.53 -11.45
N MET A 165 0.52 4.10 -10.29
CA MET A 165 0.38 5.54 -10.00
C MET A 165 1.72 6.23 -9.73
N LEU A 166 2.85 5.68 -10.21
CA LEU A 166 4.11 6.43 -10.16
C LEU A 166 4.00 7.73 -10.94
N PRO A 167 4.58 8.84 -10.41
CA PRO A 167 4.63 10.09 -11.17
C PRO A 167 5.45 9.93 -12.46
N ASN A 168 5.12 10.72 -13.48
CA ASN A 168 5.91 10.79 -14.70
C ASN A 168 7.22 11.53 -14.43
N LEU A 169 8.33 10.80 -14.52
CA LEU A 169 9.68 11.27 -14.24
C LEU A 169 10.55 11.38 -15.49
N ASP A 170 10.04 11.01 -16.66
CA ASP A 170 10.82 10.86 -17.88
C ASP A 170 10.63 12.03 -18.86
N GLU A 171 9.54 12.77 -18.72
CA GLU A 171 9.22 13.91 -19.58
C GLU A 171 8.40 14.97 -18.81
N CYS A 172 8.32 16.18 -19.37
CA CYS A 172 7.49 17.24 -18.82
C CYS A 172 6.01 16.91 -18.99
N VAL A 173 5.25 16.86 -17.89
CA VAL A 173 3.81 16.54 -17.92
C VAL A 173 2.95 17.60 -18.62
N VAL A 174 3.48 18.80 -18.87
CA VAL A 174 2.79 19.88 -19.54
C VAL A 174 3.02 19.88 -21.06
N CYS A 175 4.29 19.83 -21.51
CA CYS A 175 4.63 19.94 -22.94
C CYS A 175 5.14 18.64 -23.57
N GLY A 176 5.30 17.56 -22.81
CA GLY A 176 5.80 16.27 -23.30
C GLY A 176 7.30 16.26 -23.65
N SER A 177 8.03 17.36 -23.41
CA SER A 177 9.45 17.40 -23.73
C SER A 177 10.27 16.54 -22.78
N LYS A 178 11.20 15.76 -23.36
CA LYS A 178 12.19 15.01 -22.58
C LYS A 178 13.31 15.93 -22.11
N PRO A 179 13.95 15.61 -20.96
CA PRO A 179 15.07 16.39 -20.48
C PRO A 179 16.24 16.33 -21.49
N ASP A 180 16.75 17.47 -21.84
CA ASP A 180 17.98 17.69 -22.59
C ASP A 180 18.82 18.75 -21.90
N ASP A 181 19.96 19.16 -22.50
CA ASP A 181 20.85 20.19 -21.93
C ASP A 181 20.16 21.55 -21.75
N ALA A 182 19.13 21.84 -22.54
CA ALA A 182 18.37 23.10 -22.49
C ALA A 182 17.10 23.00 -21.63
N LYS A 183 16.45 21.81 -21.61
CA LYS A 183 15.16 21.59 -20.93
C LYS A 183 15.32 20.59 -19.76
N ARG A 184 15.70 21.12 -18.60
CA ARG A 184 15.77 20.31 -17.38
C ARG A 184 14.43 20.22 -16.69
N LEU A 185 14.06 19.01 -16.26
CA LEU A 185 12.93 18.76 -15.37
C LEU A 185 13.35 19.18 -13.95
N ARG A 186 12.78 20.27 -13.44
CA ARG A 186 13.19 20.86 -12.15
C ARG A 186 12.08 20.96 -11.13
N TYR A 187 10.85 21.00 -11.60
CA TYR A 187 9.68 21.20 -10.75
C TYR A 187 8.87 19.93 -10.71
N PHE A 188 8.28 19.65 -9.57
CA PHE A 188 7.39 18.50 -9.39
C PHE A 188 5.98 19.01 -9.14
N SER A 189 5.05 18.69 -10.03
CA SER A 189 3.63 18.97 -9.86
C SER A 189 2.92 17.77 -9.29
N VAL A 190 2.33 17.96 -8.12
CA VAL A 190 1.45 16.96 -7.51
C VAL A 190 0.21 16.79 -8.38
N GLU A 191 -0.43 17.89 -8.78
CA GLU A 191 -1.71 17.87 -9.50
C GLU A 191 -1.58 17.28 -10.91
N ASP A 192 -0.51 17.64 -11.63
CA ASP A 192 -0.28 17.17 -13.00
C ASP A 192 0.40 15.78 -13.04
N GLY A 193 0.78 15.25 -11.90
CA GLY A 193 1.27 13.87 -11.76
C GLY A 193 2.71 13.64 -12.17
N GLY A 194 3.61 14.66 -12.09
CA GLY A 194 4.99 14.44 -12.46
C GLY A 194 5.85 15.70 -12.61
N MET A 195 6.92 15.57 -13.39
CA MET A 195 7.92 16.62 -13.55
C MET A 195 7.51 17.68 -14.57
N ILE A 196 7.86 18.94 -14.29
CA ILE A 196 7.65 20.09 -15.17
C ILE A 196 9.01 20.71 -15.55
N CYS A 197 9.18 21.10 -16.79
CA CYS A 197 10.36 21.83 -17.25
C CYS A 197 10.29 23.32 -16.88
N GLY A 198 11.46 23.98 -16.88
CA GLY A 198 11.55 25.39 -16.50
C GLY A 198 10.82 26.37 -17.44
N GLU A 199 10.59 25.99 -18.70
CA GLU A 199 9.82 26.81 -19.65
C GLU A 199 8.34 26.81 -19.29
N CYS A 200 7.73 25.63 -19.13
CA CYS A 200 6.34 25.50 -18.73
C CYS A 200 6.07 26.11 -17.35
N MET A 201 7.04 26.01 -16.42
CA MET A 201 6.88 26.64 -15.11
C MET A 201 6.78 28.17 -15.22
N ARG A 202 7.60 28.80 -16.07
CA ARG A 202 7.52 30.24 -16.32
C ARG A 202 6.18 30.68 -16.94
N GLU A 203 5.63 29.87 -17.84
CA GLU A 203 4.31 30.10 -18.41
C GLU A 203 3.22 30.02 -17.34
N ILE A 204 3.27 29.00 -16.49
CA ILE A 204 2.34 28.82 -15.36
C ILE A 204 2.41 30.02 -14.39
N GLU A 205 3.63 30.50 -14.05
CA GLU A 205 3.83 31.66 -13.18
C GLU A 205 3.24 32.93 -13.79
N GLN A 206 3.40 33.14 -15.12
CA GLN A 206 2.84 34.27 -15.84
C GLN A 206 1.30 34.23 -15.86
N GLU A 207 0.72 33.05 -16.09
CA GLU A 207 -0.74 32.84 -16.02
C GLU A 207 -1.30 33.19 -14.64
N ILE A 208 -0.64 32.69 -13.58
CA ILE A 208 -1.02 32.98 -12.19
C ILE A 208 -0.94 34.49 -11.91
N ALA A 209 0.11 35.15 -12.36
CA ALA A 209 0.29 36.58 -12.16
C ALA A 209 -0.80 37.41 -12.88
N GLN A 210 -1.19 37.03 -14.09
CA GLN A 210 -2.24 37.70 -14.87
C GLN A 210 -3.64 37.45 -14.28
N ASN A 211 -3.87 36.27 -13.70
CA ASN A 211 -5.15 35.86 -13.12
C ASN A 211 -5.25 36.14 -11.61
N SER A 212 -4.42 36.98 -11.05
CA SER A 212 -4.32 37.29 -9.61
C SER A 212 -5.65 37.78 -8.96
N LYS A 213 -6.68 38.08 -9.73
CA LYS A 213 -8.04 38.40 -9.25
C LYS A 213 -8.96 37.18 -9.11
N SER A 214 -8.55 36.05 -9.62
CA SER A 214 -9.29 34.80 -9.47
C SER A 214 -8.90 34.12 -8.14
N ARG A 215 -9.89 33.61 -7.38
CA ARG A 215 -9.68 32.77 -6.18
C ARG A 215 -9.22 31.36 -6.57
N ALA A 216 -8.32 31.22 -7.54
CA ALA A 216 -7.76 29.93 -7.90
C ALA A 216 -6.93 29.39 -6.73
N LYS A 217 -7.13 28.13 -6.37
CA LYS A 217 -6.28 27.46 -5.39
C LYS A 217 -4.84 27.48 -5.91
N PRO A 218 -3.84 27.75 -5.03
CA PRO A 218 -2.43 27.62 -5.43
C PRO A 218 -2.18 26.19 -5.91
N ARG A 219 -1.53 26.04 -7.06
CA ARG A 219 -1.11 24.74 -7.57
C ARG A 219 -0.06 24.14 -6.63
N LEU A 220 -0.16 22.83 -6.39
CA LEU A 220 0.80 22.08 -5.59
C LEU A 220 2.03 21.73 -6.44
N ILE A 221 2.91 22.72 -6.64
CA ILE A 221 4.16 22.57 -7.40
C ILE A 221 5.33 22.79 -6.46
N TYR A 222 6.27 21.84 -6.46
CA TYR A 222 7.50 21.85 -5.67
C TYR A 222 8.70 22.15 -6.54
N SER A 223 9.73 22.79 -5.96
CA SER A 223 11.05 22.99 -6.56
C SER A 223 12.11 22.30 -5.69
N PRO A 224 12.20 20.95 -5.72
CA PRO A 224 13.12 20.24 -4.86
C PRO A 224 14.57 20.67 -5.08
N LYS A 225 15.32 20.83 -3.99
CA LYS A 225 16.76 21.18 -4.05
C LYS A 225 17.66 19.96 -4.32
N PHE A 226 17.08 18.78 -4.41
CA PHE A 226 17.76 17.50 -4.64
C PHE A 226 17.23 16.83 -5.91
N ASP A 227 17.90 15.78 -6.36
CA ASP A 227 17.48 15.00 -7.53
C ASP A 227 16.35 14.02 -7.18
N ILE A 228 15.12 14.56 -7.11
CA ILE A 228 13.90 13.79 -6.83
C ILE A 228 13.69 12.64 -7.82
N VAL A 229 14.06 12.85 -9.11
CA VAL A 229 13.89 11.87 -10.17
C VAL A 229 14.75 10.63 -9.89
N SER A 230 16.04 10.84 -9.60
CA SER A 230 16.95 9.75 -9.28
C SER A 230 16.55 8.99 -8.03
N ILE A 231 16.09 9.69 -6.98
CA ILE A 231 15.68 9.06 -5.73
C ILE A 231 14.44 8.19 -5.95
N ILE A 232 13.37 8.73 -6.58
CA ILE A 232 12.16 7.95 -6.83
C ILE A 232 12.45 6.74 -7.73
N LYS A 233 13.22 6.92 -8.81
CA LYS A 233 13.65 5.81 -9.69
C LYS A 233 14.49 4.78 -8.97
N TYR A 234 15.35 5.20 -8.04
CA TYR A 234 16.16 4.28 -7.25
C TYR A 234 15.29 3.39 -6.35
N PHE A 235 14.34 4.02 -5.62
CA PHE A 235 13.44 3.29 -4.74
C PHE A 235 12.43 2.41 -5.51
N SER A 236 11.93 2.84 -6.66
CA SER A 236 11.01 2.03 -7.46
C SER A 236 11.66 0.77 -8.05
N LYS A 237 12.94 0.84 -8.46
CA LYS A 237 13.60 -0.24 -9.20
C LYS A 237 14.25 -1.32 -8.33
N ARG A 238 14.57 -1.03 -7.07
CA ARG A 238 15.29 -1.97 -6.19
C ARG A 238 14.38 -2.52 -5.11
N PRO A 239 14.54 -3.77 -4.66
CA PRO A 239 13.72 -4.33 -3.59
C PRO A 239 14.00 -3.60 -2.27
N ILE A 240 13.00 -3.54 -1.38
CA ILE A 240 13.13 -2.87 -0.07
C ILE A 240 14.23 -3.50 0.78
N SER A 241 14.44 -4.80 0.69
CA SER A 241 15.53 -5.49 1.38
C SER A 241 16.93 -4.94 1.07
N ALA A 242 17.08 -4.26 -0.09
CA ALA A 242 18.34 -3.57 -0.43
C ALA A 242 18.55 -2.25 0.32
N PHE A 243 17.55 -1.76 1.05
CA PHE A 243 17.59 -0.43 1.68
C PHE A 243 17.96 -0.47 3.18
N GLY A 244 18.43 -1.60 3.70
CA GLY A 244 18.72 -1.80 5.12
C GLY A 244 19.50 -0.67 5.81
N ASN A 245 20.48 -0.08 5.11
CA ASN A 245 21.37 0.98 5.63
C ASN A 245 21.19 2.32 4.89
N ILE A 246 20.26 2.42 3.93
CA ILE A 246 20.06 3.66 3.19
C ILE A 246 19.26 4.64 4.03
N MET A 247 19.75 5.87 4.10
CA MET A 247 19.12 6.97 4.82
C MET A 247 19.34 8.25 4.01
N LEU A 248 18.29 8.99 3.80
CA LEU A 248 18.37 10.34 3.26
C LEU A 248 18.84 11.30 4.35
N ASP A 249 19.44 12.42 3.96
CA ASP A 249 19.67 13.52 4.90
C ASP A 249 18.33 14.13 5.33
N ALA A 250 18.31 14.82 6.45
CA ALA A 250 17.07 15.28 7.07
C ALA A 250 16.26 16.24 6.18
N GLU A 251 16.92 17.17 5.45
CA GLU A 251 16.24 18.14 4.59
C GLU A 251 15.60 17.42 3.38
N THR A 252 16.32 16.52 2.75
CA THR A 252 15.82 15.69 1.64
C THR A 252 14.69 14.75 2.09
N GLU A 253 14.83 14.13 3.26
CA GLU A 253 13.82 13.21 3.80
C GLU A 253 12.50 13.93 4.07
N GLU A 254 12.54 15.08 4.75
CA GLU A 254 11.37 15.88 5.10
C GLU A 254 10.64 16.37 3.84
N GLU A 255 11.37 17.00 2.91
CA GLU A 255 10.78 17.53 1.69
C GLU A 255 10.20 16.43 0.80
N LEU A 256 10.93 15.31 0.61
CA LEU A 256 10.45 14.18 -0.19
C LEU A 256 9.24 13.50 0.46
N TYR A 257 9.26 13.28 1.77
CA TYR A 257 8.13 12.73 2.51
C TYR A 257 6.87 13.57 2.28
N LYS A 258 6.98 14.90 2.44
CA LYS A 258 5.88 15.82 2.20
C LYS A 258 5.34 15.71 0.76
N ILE A 259 6.22 15.74 -0.24
CA ILE A 259 5.83 15.63 -1.66
C ILE A 259 5.08 14.32 -1.93
N ILE A 260 5.63 13.19 -1.50
CA ILE A 260 5.03 11.87 -1.73
C ILE A 260 3.69 11.73 -0.99
N ARG A 261 3.58 12.25 0.23
CA ARG A 261 2.33 12.25 0.99
C ARG A 261 1.24 13.07 0.32
N GLU A 262 1.54 14.27 -0.14
CA GLU A 262 0.59 15.10 -0.87
C GLU A 262 0.21 14.47 -2.22
N TYR A 263 1.17 13.84 -2.89
CA TYR A 263 0.93 13.12 -4.14
C TYR A 263 -0.05 11.95 -3.93
N ILE A 264 0.19 11.10 -2.93
CA ILE A 264 -0.71 10.00 -2.56
C ILE A 264 -2.10 10.53 -2.19
N SER A 265 -2.17 11.57 -1.37
CA SER A 265 -3.44 12.16 -0.94
C SER A 265 -4.25 12.75 -2.10
N TYR A 266 -3.58 13.27 -3.12
CA TYR A 266 -4.22 13.87 -4.29
C TYR A 266 -4.73 12.82 -5.29
N HIS A 267 -3.90 11.81 -5.59
CA HIS A 267 -4.17 10.84 -6.64
C HIS A 267 -4.88 9.57 -6.16
N MET A 268 -4.83 9.28 -4.87
CA MET A 268 -5.43 8.09 -4.29
C MET A 268 -6.47 8.47 -3.24
N ASP A 269 -7.65 7.88 -3.31
CA ASP A 269 -8.71 8.08 -2.31
C ASP A 269 -8.43 7.27 -1.03
N VAL A 270 -7.29 7.54 -0.40
CA VAL A 270 -6.90 6.87 0.84
C VAL A 270 -7.49 7.53 2.09
N GLY A 271 -8.09 8.71 1.96
CA GLY A 271 -8.63 9.50 3.06
C GLY A 271 -7.60 9.77 4.15
N THR A 272 -8.05 10.20 5.32
CA THR A 272 -7.16 10.44 6.47
C THR A 272 -6.68 9.11 7.05
N LEU A 273 -5.37 8.93 7.19
CA LEU A 273 -4.76 7.79 7.87
C LEU A 273 -4.73 8.06 9.38
N LYS A 274 -5.16 7.09 10.20
CA LYS A 274 -5.11 7.23 11.66
C LYS A 274 -3.68 7.18 12.19
N SER A 275 -2.80 6.52 11.47
CA SER A 275 -1.37 6.43 11.75
C SER A 275 -0.57 7.67 11.30
N GLU A 276 -1.22 8.60 10.61
CA GLU A 276 -0.66 9.94 10.29
C GLU A 276 -0.50 10.87 11.51
N LEU A 277 -0.97 10.46 12.68
CA LEU A 277 -0.63 11.13 13.94
C LEU A 277 0.86 10.93 14.28
N TYR A 278 1.70 11.20 13.29
CA TYR A 278 3.15 11.17 13.31
C TYR A 278 3.76 12.60 13.23
N PRO A 279 3.20 13.60 13.96
CA PRO A 279 3.80 14.94 13.97
C PRO A 279 5.07 15.00 14.83
N SER A 280 5.50 13.87 15.39
CA SER A 280 6.51 13.86 16.45
C SER A 280 7.88 13.35 16.03
N ILE A 281 8.08 13.02 14.73
CA ILE A 281 9.37 12.49 14.23
C ILE A 281 10.00 13.42 13.17
N VAL A 282 9.49 14.63 13.07
CA VAL A 282 10.17 15.74 12.34
C VAL A 282 10.76 16.70 13.34
#